data_144ab899c44ff5b8a6218bc53669e2c9
#
_entry.id   144ab899c44ff5b8a6218bc53669e2c9
#
_cell.length_a   1.000
_cell.length_b   1.000
_cell.length_c   1.000
_cell.angle_alpha   90.00
_cell.angle_beta   90.00
_cell.angle_gamma   90.00
#
_symmetry.space_group_name_H-M   'P 1'
#
loop_
_entity.id
_entity.type
_entity.pdbx_description
1 polymer ?
#
loop_
_entity_poly.entity_id
_entity_poly.type
_entity_poly.pdbx_seq_one_letter_code
_entity_poly.pdbx_strand_id
1 'polypeptide(L)'
;MLVTNWTLRDVAEKVRDIDFAMLLTSTDSGDIAGRPMSNNRDVEYDGDSFFFTSEQSHSIAHIERHPKVALAYAGSKGLLGKPPVFIIVQGEAELIRDKAILAAHWKEDLERWFEDGINTPGLVLIKVHASRIHYWDGESEGEFAV
;
A
#
# COMPACT_ATOMS: atom_id res chain seq x y z
N MET A 1 25.95 -4.95 7.23
CA MET A 1 24.62 -4.35 7.37
C MET A 1 24.16 -4.48 8.82
N LEU A 2 23.67 -3.40 9.40
CA LEU A 2 23.18 -3.40 10.78
C LEU A 2 21.73 -3.88 10.82
N VAL A 3 21.45 -4.83 11.69
CA VAL A 3 20.07 -5.26 11.97
C VAL A 3 19.50 -4.33 13.03
N THR A 4 18.34 -3.74 12.76
CA THR A 4 17.64 -2.83 13.66
C THR A 4 16.24 -3.33 13.98
N ASN A 5 15.64 -2.78 15.02
CA ASN A 5 14.29 -3.17 15.47
C ASN A 5 13.34 -1.99 15.33
N TRP A 6 12.85 -1.76 14.11
CA TRP A 6 11.79 -0.78 13.89
C TRP A 6 10.46 -1.27 14.43
N THR A 7 9.62 -0.30 14.77
CA THR A 7 8.22 -0.51 15.12
C THR A 7 7.32 -0.02 14.00
N LEU A 8 6.01 -0.26 14.10
CA LEU A 8 5.03 0.32 13.15
C LEU A 8 5.14 1.85 13.09
N ARG A 9 5.46 2.47 14.21
CA ARG A 9 5.62 3.93 14.25
C ARG A 9 6.78 4.40 13.37
N ASP A 10 7.90 3.68 13.40
CA ASP A 10 9.06 4.00 12.56
C ASP A 10 8.70 3.85 11.08
N VAL A 11 7.99 2.79 10.73
CA VAL A 11 7.49 2.58 9.36
C VAL A 11 6.53 3.71 8.96
N ALA A 12 5.62 4.10 9.85
CA ALA A 12 4.65 5.18 9.58
C ALA A 12 5.34 6.50 9.24
N GLU A 13 6.40 6.84 9.96
CA GLU A 13 7.18 8.04 9.70
C GLU A 13 7.82 8.03 8.29
N LYS A 14 8.32 6.88 7.85
CA LYS A 14 8.95 6.73 6.54
C LYS A 14 7.93 6.69 5.40
N VAL A 15 6.85 5.96 5.57
CA VAL A 15 5.79 5.82 4.57
C VAL A 15 5.08 7.15 4.28
N ARG A 16 4.99 8.02 5.28
CA ARG A 16 4.35 9.34 5.15
C ARG A 16 4.90 10.17 3.98
N ASP A 17 6.17 10.04 3.68
CA ASP A 17 6.84 10.85 2.66
C ASP A 17 6.87 10.18 1.28
N ILE A 18 6.23 9.03 1.14
CA ILE A 18 6.22 8.27 -0.12
C ILE A 18 4.86 8.43 -0.80
N ASP A 19 4.87 8.91 -2.06
CA ASP A 19 3.64 9.21 -2.81
C ASP A 19 2.94 7.96 -3.34
N PHE A 20 3.69 6.94 -3.74
CA PHE A 20 3.14 5.75 -4.38
C PHE A 20 3.71 4.47 -3.77
N ALA A 21 2.84 3.48 -3.64
CA ALA A 21 3.23 2.11 -3.32
C ALA A 21 2.96 1.24 -4.55
N MET A 22 3.79 0.23 -4.78
CA MET A 22 3.48 -0.81 -5.74
C MET A 22 2.70 -1.91 -5.03
N LEU A 23 1.48 -2.18 -5.48
CA LEU A 23 0.68 -3.28 -4.99
C LEU A 23 0.96 -4.52 -5.84
N LEU A 24 1.45 -5.57 -5.20
CA LEU A 24 1.82 -6.83 -5.83
C LEU A 24 0.78 -7.89 -5.50
N THR A 25 0.21 -8.50 -6.52
CA THR A 25 -0.83 -9.53 -6.40
C THR A 25 -0.43 -10.79 -7.13
N SER A 26 -1.04 -11.91 -6.78
CA SER A 26 -0.81 -13.20 -7.44
C SER A 26 -1.90 -13.46 -8.48
N THR A 27 -1.50 -13.99 -9.64
CA THR A 27 -2.43 -14.43 -10.68
C THR A 27 -2.77 -15.91 -10.52
N ASP A 28 -3.77 -16.40 -11.24
CA ASP A 28 -4.15 -17.82 -11.20
C ASP A 28 -3.04 -18.76 -11.71
N SER A 29 -2.16 -18.27 -12.58
CA SER A 29 -1.01 -19.03 -13.07
C SER A 29 0.19 -19.03 -12.14
N GLY A 30 0.10 -18.32 -10.99
CA GLY A 30 1.20 -18.19 -10.05
C GLY A 30 2.18 -17.07 -10.37
N ASP A 31 1.89 -16.26 -11.40
CA ASP A 31 2.68 -15.07 -11.69
C ASP A 31 2.38 -13.96 -10.69
N ILE A 32 3.27 -12.99 -10.62
CA ILE A 32 3.08 -11.82 -9.77
C ILE A 32 2.85 -10.61 -10.67
N ALA A 33 1.75 -9.89 -10.42
CA ALA A 33 1.41 -8.66 -11.11
C ALA A 33 1.56 -7.48 -10.17
N GLY A 34 2.03 -6.34 -10.68
CA GLY A 34 2.23 -5.14 -9.88
C GLY A 34 1.64 -3.91 -10.55
N ARG A 35 1.18 -2.94 -9.75
CA ARG A 35 0.67 -1.65 -10.21
C ARG A 35 0.88 -0.57 -9.16
N PRO A 36 1.08 0.68 -9.58
CA PRO A 36 1.20 1.77 -8.62
C PRO A 36 -0.14 2.13 -8.00
N MET A 37 -0.11 2.41 -6.69
CA MET A 37 -1.27 2.89 -5.94
C MET A 37 -0.89 4.17 -5.23
N SER A 38 -1.76 5.16 -5.26
CA SER A 38 -1.55 6.42 -4.57
C SER A 38 -1.62 6.23 -3.06
N ASN A 39 -0.55 6.58 -2.37
CA ASN A 39 -0.48 6.49 -0.92
C ASN A 39 -1.24 7.66 -0.28
N ASN A 40 -2.14 7.36 0.66
CA ASN A 40 -2.83 8.39 1.43
C ASN A 40 -1.92 8.85 2.57
N ARG A 41 -1.24 9.97 2.36
CA ARG A 41 -0.27 10.53 3.29
C ARG A 41 -0.90 11.26 4.49
N ASP A 42 -2.21 11.51 4.43
CA ASP A 42 -2.92 12.21 5.50
C ASP A 42 -3.32 11.30 6.66
N VAL A 43 -3.19 9.98 6.47
CA VAL A 43 -3.54 8.98 7.48
C VAL A 43 -2.27 8.36 8.04
N GLU A 44 -2.16 8.33 9.37
CA GLU A 44 -1.05 7.64 10.01
C GLU A 44 -1.15 6.13 9.79
N TYR A 45 -0.04 5.54 9.37
CA TYR A 45 0.04 4.10 9.12
C TYR A 45 -0.01 3.31 10.42
N ASP A 46 -0.98 2.44 10.56
CA ASP A 46 -1.20 1.61 11.75
C ASP A 46 -1.12 0.09 11.44
N GLY A 47 -0.67 -0.27 10.25
CA GLY A 47 -0.67 -1.64 9.75
C GLY A 47 -1.70 -1.87 8.66
N ASP A 48 -2.65 -0.97 8.48
CA ASP A 48 -3.66 -1.03 7.44
C ASP A 48 -3.42 0.04 6.39
N SER A 49 -3.53 -0.34 5.13
CA SER A 49 -3.44 0.58 3.99
C SER A 49 -4.73 0.50 3.17
N PHE A 50 -5.14 1.62 2.60
CA PHE A 50 -6.40 1.73 1.87
C PHE A 50 -6.15 2.37 0.51
N PHE A 51 -6.63 1.70 -0.56
CA PHE A 51 -6.45 2.18 -1.93
C PHE A 51 -7.76 2.07 -2.70
N PHE A 52 -8.14 3.14 -3.39
CA PHE A 52 -9.30 3.11 -4.27
C PHE A 52 -8.93 2.57 -5.65
N THR A 53 -9.82 1.77 -6.20
CA THR A 53 -9.73 1.23 -7.56
C THR A 53 -11.14 1.02 -8.11
N SER A 54 -11.27 0.40 -9.28
CA SER A 54 -12.57 0.08 -9.86
C SER A 54 -12.73 -1.43 -10.04
N GLU A 55 -14.00 -1.88 -10.12
CA GLU A 55 -14.33 -3.29 -10.38
C GLU A 55 -13.70 -3.85 -11.65
N GLN A 56 -13.32 -2.98 -12.59
CA GLN A 56 -12.70 -3.38 -13.85
C GLN A 56 -11.19 -3.63 -13.74
N SER A 57 -10.58 -3.27 -12.61
CA SER A 57 -9.16 -3.50 -12.39
C SER A 57 -8.86 -4.99 -12.25
N HIS A 58 -7.77 -5.45 -12.88
CA HIS A 58 -7.32 -6.83 -12.74
C HIS A 58 -7.00 -7.22 -11.30
N SER A 59 -6.61 -6.25 -10.47
CA SER A 59 -6.32 -6.48 -9.05
C SER A 59 -7.52 -7.04 -8.29
N ILE A 60 -8.74 -6.69 -8.69
CA ILE A 60 -9.97 -7.19 -8.03
C ILE A 60 -10.04 -8.72 -8.17
N ALA A 61 -9.93 -9.24 -9.39
CA ALA A 61 -9.97 -10.68 -9.62
C ALA A 61 -8.82 -11.41 -8.92
N HIS A 62 -7.62 -10.84 -8.94
CA HIS A 62 -6.47 -11.41 -8.26
C HIS A 62 -6.71 -11.52 -6.75
N ILE A 63 -7.19 -10.46 -6.13
CA ILE A 63 -7.41 -10.40 -4.67
C ILE A 63 -8.54 -11.33 -4.25
N GLU A 64 -9.62 -11.43 -5.02
CA GLU A 64 -10.73 -12.33 -4.70
C GLU A 64 -10.30 -13.79 -4.60
N ARG A 65 -9.36 -14.20 -5.45
CA ARG A 65 -8.86 -15.57 -5.50
C ARG A 65 -7.61 -15.78 -4.66
N HIS A 66 -6.76 -14.76 -4.57
CA HIS A 66 -5.47 -14.81 -3.90
C HIS A 66 -5.31 -13.56 -3.02
N PRO A 67 -5.88 -13.57 -1.80
CA PRO A 67 -5.89 -12.37 -0.95
C PRO A 67 -4.54 -11.99 -0.37
N LYS A 68 -3.54 -12.86 -0.42
CA LYS A 68 -2.18 -12.52 0.03
C LYS A 68 -1.52 -11.61 -0.99
N VAL A 69 -1.06 -10.46 -0.52
CA VAL A 69 -0.48 -9.40 -1.34
C VAL A 69 0.77 -8.84 -0.68
N ALA A 70 1.47 -7.98 -1.42
CA ALA A 70 2.56 -7.20 -0.85
C ALA A 70 2.47 -5.76 -1.35
N LEU A 71 2.95 -4.84 -0.52
CA LEU A 71 3.15 -3.44 -0.89
C LEU A 71 4.64 -3.17 -0.90
N ALA A 72 5.15 -2.54 -1.96
CA ALA A 72 6.52 -2.12 -2.06
C ALA A 72 6.59 -0.60 -2.08
N TYR A 73 7.29 -0.03 -1.11
CA TYR A 73 7.53 1.41 -1.00
C TYR A 73 8.99 1.70 -1.27
N ALA A 74 9.26 2.71 -2.08
CA ALA A 74 10.60 3.22 -2.31
C ALA A 74 10.60 4.72 -2.05
N GLY A 75 11.41 5.16 -1.11
CA GLY A 75 11.57 6.57 -0.79
C GLY A 75 12.41 7.29 -1.82
N SER A 76 12.48 8.62 -1.70
CA SER A 76 13.35 9.44 -2.51
C SER A 76 14.81 9.30 -2.03
N LYS A 77 15.74 9.51 -2.96
CA LYS A 77 17.16 9.53 -2.64
C LYS A 77 17.44 10.58 -1.56
N GLY A 78 18.12 10.18 -0.50
CA GLY A 78 18.42 11.07 0.62
C GLY A 78 19.49 12.12 0.30
N LEU A 79 19.67 13.08 1.21
CA LEU A 79 20.72 14.10 1.10
C LEU A 79 22.11 13.44 1.10
N LEU A 80 23.03 14.04 0.37
CA LEU A 80 24.43 13.59 0.27
C LEU A 80 24.58 12.17 -0.29
N GLY A 81 23.67 11.78 -1.16
CA GLY A 81 23.75 10.48 -1.83
C GLY A 81 23.38 9.29 -0.98
N LYS A 82 22.73 9.47 0.16
CA LYS A 82 22.20 8.35 0.95
C LYS A 82 21.21 7.53 0.11
N PRO A 83 21.25 6.19 0.19
CA PRO A 83 20.24 5.36 -0.47
C PRO A 83 18.84 5.69 0.02
N PRO A 84 17.82 5.55 -0.81
CA PRO A 84 16.44 5.70 -0.36
C PRO A 84 16.06 4.58 0.60
N VAL A 85 15.02 4.83 1.41
CA VAL A 85 14.42 3.79 2.23
C VAL A 85 13.58 2.88 1.34
N PHE A 86 13.65 1.57 1.56
CA PHE A 86 12.80 0.58 0.92
C PHE A 86 12.03 -0.17 1.99
N ILE A 87 10.73 -0.37 1.76
CA ILE A 87 9.85 -1.08 2.70
C ILE A 87 8.99 -2.04 1.90
N ILE A 88 8.95 -3.30 2.34
CA ILE A 88 8.03 -4.32 1.82
C ILE A 88 7.05 -4.68 2.92
N VAL A 89 5.78 -4.56 2.64
CA VAL A 89 4.70 -4.97 3.54
C VAL A 89 4.04 -6.20 2.93
N GLN A 90 4.14 -7.34 3.62
CA GLN A 90 3.39 -8.53 3.29
C GLN A 90 2.08 -8.50 4.08
N GLY A 91 0.99 -8.83 3.42
CA GLY A 91 -0.31 -8.78 4.08
C GLY A 91 -1.41 -9.51 3.34
N GLU A 92 -2.62 -9.28 3.81
CA GLU A 92 -3.83 -9.77 3.15
C GLU A 92 -4.70 -8.61 2.75
N ALA A 93 -5.29 -8.71 1.56
CA ALA A 93 -6.17 -7.69 1.02
C ALA A 93 -7.63 -8.09 1.18
N GLU A 94 -8.45 -7.10 1.49
CA GLU A 94 -9.89 -7.20 1.59
C GLU A 94 -10.51 -6.17 0.64
N LEU A 95 -11.55 -6.57 -0.07
CA LEU A 95 -12.29 -5.67 -0.96
C LEU A 95 -13.51 -5.12 -0.25
N ILE A 96 -13.64 -3.80 -0.21
CA ILE A 96 -14.72 -3.11 0.49
C ILE A 96 -15.55 -2.34 -0.54
N ARG A 97 -16.86 -2.57 -0.53
CA ARG A 97 -17.84 -1.95 -1.44
C ARG A 97 -18.93 -1.17 -0.71
N ASP A 98 -18.94 -1.20 0.61
CA ASP A 98 -19.90 -0.47 1.43
C ASP A 98 -19.71 1.04 1.25
N LYS A 99 -20.77 1.71 0.81
CA LYS A 99 -20.70 3.15 0.48
C LYS A 99 -20.34 4.04 1.66
N ALA A 100 -20.75 3.70 2.87
CA ALA A 100 -20.41 4.48 4.04
C ALA A 100 -18.93 4.39 4.36
N ILE A 101 -18.34 3.20 4.20
CA ILE A 101 -16.90 2.99 4.40
C ILE A 101 -16.11 3.70 3.31
N LEU A 102 -16.56 3.59 2.05
CA LEU A 102 -15.93 4.31 0.93
C LEU A 102 -15.90 5.82 1.20
N ALA A 103 -17.02 6.39 1.63
CA ALA A 103 -17.12 7.81 1.92
C ALA A 103 -16.20 8.23 3.07
N ALA A 104 -16.07 7.40 4.10
CA ALA A 104 -15.21 7.68 5.24
C ALA A 104 -13.71 7.76 4.86
N HIS A 105 -13.30 7.05 3.82
CA HIS A 105 -11.90 7.02 3.36
C HIS A 105 -11.64 7.91 2.14
N TRP A 106 -12.68 8.53 1.57
CA TRP A 106 -12.55 9.36 0.39
C TRP A 106 -11.79 10.65 0.70
N LYS A 107 -10.86 11.02 -0.21
CA LYS A 107 -10.13 12.31 -0.17
C LYS A 107 -10.31 13.02 -1.49
N GLU A 108 -10.40 14.36 -1.47
CA GLU A 108 -10.57 15.16 -2.67
C GLU A 108 -9.45 14.96 -3.70
N ASP A 109 -8.24 14.72 -3.25
CA ASP A 109 -7.09 14.44 -4.13
C ASP A 109 -7.33 13.27 -5.08
N LEU A 110 -8.23 12.35 -4.73
CA LEU A 110 -8.57 11.20 -5.55
C LEU A 110 -9.39 11.58 -6.78
N GLU A 111 -10.01 12.75 -6.82
CA GLU A 111 -10.83 13.19 -7.94
C GLU A 111 -10.05 13.31 -9.25
N ARG A 112 -8.75 13.53 -9.18
CA ARG A 112 -7.89 13.51 -10.38
C ARG A 112 -7.79 12.12 -11.02
N TRP A 113 -8.07 11.05 -10.28
CA TRP A 113 -8.06 9.68 -10.77
C TRP A 113 -9.47 9.16 -11.06
N PHE A 114 -10.48 9.75 -10.43
CA PHE A 114 -11.88 9.35 -10.51
C PHE A 114 -12.73 10.56 -10.80
N GLU A 115 -13.07 10.76 -12.08
CA GLU A 115 -13.76 11.97 -12.55
C GLU A 115 -15.11 12.21 -11.86
N ASP A 116 -15.85 11.15 -11.56
CA ASP A 116 -17.15 11.22 -10.87
C ASP A 116 -17.01 11.19 -9.34
N GLY A 117 -15.79 11.27 -8.81
CA GLY A 117 -15.53 11.28 -7.38
C GLY A 117 -16.05 10.04 -6.68
N ILE A 118 -16.61 10.23 -5.49
CA ILE A 118 -17.17 9.14 -4.68
C ILE A 118 -18.35 8.44 -5.38
N ASN A 119 -18.95 9.07 -6.38
CA ASN A 119 -20.06 8.52 -7.14
C ASN A 119 -19.62 7.73 -8.38
N THR A 120 -18.31 7.49 -8.51
CA THR A 120 -17.76 6.70 -9.62
C THR A 120 -18.38 5.30 -9.62
N PRO A 121 -19.00 4.87 -10.74
CA PRO A 121 -19.54 3.52 -10.82
C PRO A 121 -18.46 2.47 -10.65
N GLY A 122 -18.74 1.42 -9.88
CA GLY A 122 -17.79 0.33 -9.65
C GLY A 122 -16.59 0.69 -8.78
N LEU A 123 -16.71 1.72 -7.95
CA LEU A 123 -15.66 2.08 -7.02
C LEU A 123 -15.47 1.00 -5.94
N VAL A 124 -14.23 0.61 -5.69
CA VAL A 124 -13.85 -0.40 -4.69
C VAL A 124 -12.69 0.13 -3.85
N LEU A 125 -12.72 -0.13 -2.57
CA LEU A 125 -11.62 0.16 -1.67
C LEU A 125 -10.88 -1.14 -1.35
N ILE A 126 -9.57 -1.15 -1.61
CA ILE A 126 -8.70 -2.26 -1.23
C ILE A 126 -8.10 -1.92 0.13
N LYS A 127 -8.37 -2.75 1.14
CA LYS A 127 -7.73 -2.65 2.45
C LYS A 127 -6.65 -3.73 2.52
N VAL A 128 -5.42 -3.34 2.79
CA VAL A 128 -4.31 -4.28 3.00
C VAL A 128 -3.93 -4.25 4.48
N HIS A 129 -4.09 -5.39 5.13
CA HIS A 129 -3.70 -5.56 6.53
C HIS A 129 -2.34 -6.25 6.58
N ALA A 130 -1.34 -5.57 7.16
CA ALA A 130 0.02 -6.06 7.22
C ALA A 130 0.14 -7.26 8.17
N SER A 131 0.91 -8.25 7.77
CA SER A 131 1.30 -9.38 8.62
C SER A 131 2.80 -9.36 8.94
N ARG A 132 3.61 -8.85 8.03
CA ARG A 132 5.06 -8.77 8.19
C ARG A 132 5.61 -7.60 7.39
N ILE A 133 6.56 -6.89 7.96
CA ILE A 133 7.22 -5.76 7.33
C ILE A 133 8.72 -6.00 7.32
N HIS A 134 9.32 -5.78 6.13
CA HIS A 134 10.77 -5.82 5.94
C HIS A 134 11.22 -4.45 5.40
N TYR A 135 12.30 -3.92 5.95
CA TYR A 135 12.77 -2.58 5.59
C TYR A 135 14.29 -2.53 5.43
N TRP A 136 14.72 -1.59 4.60
CA TRP A 136 16.13 -1.23 4.37
C TRP A 136 16.26 0.28 4.46
N ASP A 137 17.15 0.76 5.30
CA ASP A 137 17.42 2.19 5.49
C ASP A 137 18.93 2.42 5.53
N GLY A 138 19.51 2.64 4.35
CA GLY A 138 20.95 2.75 4.22
C GLY A 138 21.66 1.46 4.58
N GLU A 139 22.46 1.47 5.63
CA GLU A 139 23.15 0.29 6.14
C GLU A 139 22.31 -0.55 7.11
N SER A 140 21.14 -0.04 7.46
CA SER A 140 20.22 -0.71 8.40
C SER A 140 19.24 -1.60 7.65
N GLU A 141 18.93 -2.74 8.23
CA GLU A 141 17.94 -3.68 7.73
C GLU A 141 17.23 -4.33 8.91
N GLY A 142 15.96 -4.68 8.72
CA GLY A 142 15.23 -5.44 9.70
C GLY A 142 13.89 -5.92 9.16
N GLU A 143 13.27 -6.82 9.92
CA GLU A 143 11.91 -7.26 9.65
C GLU A 143 11.20 -7.60 10.96
N PHE A 144 9.89 -7.47 10.95
CA PHE A 144 9.08 -7.81 12.11
C PHE A 144 7.68 -8.24 11.71
N ALA A 145 7.06 -9.05 12.57
CA ALA A 145 5.65 -9.42 12.44
C ALA A 145 4.78 -8.31 13.03
N VAL A 146 3.64 -8.07 12.39
CA VAL A 146 2.67 -7.06 12.82
C VAL A 146 1.56 -7.72 13.62
#